data_7c12d8f6c1ee01df87695329f53d2f39
#
_entry.id   7c12d8f6c1ee01df87695329f53d2f39
#
_cell.length_a   1.000
_cell.length_b   1.000
_cell.length_c   1.000
_cell.angle_alpha   90.00
_cell.angle_beta   90.00
_cell.angle_gamma   90.00
#
_symmetry.space_group_name_H-M   'P 1'
#
loop_
_entity.id
_entity.type
_entity.pdbx_description
1 polymer ?
#
loop_
_entity_poly.entity_id
_entity_poly.type
_entity_poly.pdbx_seq_one_letter_code
_entity_poly.pdbx_strand_id
1 'polypeptide(L)'
;MEADGGPLSVVIAGANVPDFKLLEATLDAIVVERPTPTDRAPQHLCLDKGYDKAPARELVQQRSYIPHIRKIGEEKLDDAGEKRYPARRWVVERTLGWLSKCRAILVRYEKKAANYLGLIKVACILLWYRRQHRLSLLR
;
A
#
# COMPACT_ATOMS: atom_id res chain seq x y z
N MET A 1 1.39 -1.39 -1.27
CA MET A 1 2.06 -2.61 -0.72
C MET A 1 1.36 -3.83 -1.26
N GLU A 2 2.09 -4.93 -1.44
CA GLU A 2 1.51 -6.23 -1.73
C GLU A 2 0.94 -6.89 -0.46
N ALA A 3 0.25 -8.04 -0.63
CA ALA A 3 -0.52 -8.69 0.44
C ALA A 3 0.29 -9.04 1.70
N ASP A 4 1.58 -9.28 1.57
CA ASP A 4 2.47 -9.62 2.69
C ASP A 4 3.28 -8.42 3.22
N GLY A 5 2.99 -7.21 2.74
CA GLY A 5 3.57 -5.95 3.22
C GLY A 5 4.84 -5.49 2.51
N GLY A 6 5.20 -6.11 1.37
CA GLY A 6 6.25 -5.58 0.53
C GLY A 6 5.84 -4.26 -0.12
N PRO A 7 6.62 -3.17 0.01
CA PRO A 7 6.31 -1.91 -0.63
C PRO A 7 6.44 -2.02 -2.15
N LEU A 8 5.39 -1.65 -2.90
CA LEU A 8 5.38 -1.65 -4.37
C LEU A 8 5.71 -0.29 -4.95
N SER A 9 5.28 0.76 -4.28
CA SER A 9 5.50 2.15 -4.67
C SER A 9 5.51 3.05 -3.44
N VAL A 10 6.08 4.22 -3.58
CA VAL A 10 6.05 5.27 -2.58
C VAL A 10 6.01 6.63 -3.26
N VAL A 11 5.13 7.49 -2.78
CA VAL A 11 5.01 8.89 -3.17
C VAL A 11 5.11 9.73 -1.90
N ILE A 12 5.70 10.88 -2.00
CA ILE A 12 5.77 11.86 -0.91
C ILE A 12 5.06 13.14 -1.32
N ALA A 13 4.36 13.74 -0.39
CA ALA A 13 3.70 15.03 -0.57
C ALA A 13 3.77 15.85 0.73
N GLY A 14 3.34 17.09 0.68
CA GLY A 14 3.17 17.89 1.88
C GLY A 14 2.07 17.31 2.78
N ALA A 15 2.20 17.48 4.09
CA ALA A 15 1.23 16.95 5.07
C ALA A 15 -0.19 17.53 4.92
N ASN A 16 -0.34 18.62 4.17
CA ASN A 16 -1.62 19.23 3.84
C ASN A 16 -2.34 18.61 2.64
N VAL A 17 -1.69 17.68 1.94
CA VAL A 17 -2.29 17.01 0.78
C VAL A 17 -3.01 15.76 1.24
N PRO A 18 -4.33 15.65 1.05
CA PRO A 18 -5.10 14.46 1.42
C PRO A 18 -4.64 13.23 0.63
N ASP A 19 -4.54 12.09 1.30
CA ASP A 19 -4.01 10.83 0.75
C ASP A 19 -4.77 10.35 -0.50
N PHE A 20 -6.09 10.54 -0.53
CA PHE A 20 -6.90 10.13 -1.69
C PHE A 20 -6.52 10.85 -3.00
N LYS A 21 -5.96 12.07 -2.91
CA LYS A 21 -5.45 12.81 -4.09
C LYS A 21 -4.14 12.22 -4.61
N LEU A 22 -3.43 11.46 -3.80
CA LEU A 22 -2.17 10.82 -4.16
C LEU A 22 -2.36 9.40 -4.69
N LEU A 23 -3.59 8.88 -4.71
CA LEU A 23 -3.87 7.52 -5.09
C LEU A 23 -3.40 7.20 -6.52
N GLU A 24 -3.73 8.05 -7.48
CA GLU A 24 -3.34 7.89 -8.87
C GLU A 24 -1.81 7.87 -9.02
N ALA A 25 -1.14 8.89 -8.50
CA ALA A 25 0.32 8.97 -8.53
C ALA A 25 0.99 7.77 -7.83
N THR A 26 0.36 7.25 -6.76
CA THR A 26 0.87 6.08 -6.05
C THR A 26 0.74 4.80 -6.88
N LEU A 27 -0.37 4.63 -7.60
CA LEU A 27 -0.58 3.48 -8.49
C LEU A 27 0.35 3.55 -9.70
N ASP A 28 0.56 4.75 -10.28
CA ASP A 28 1.46 4.97 -11.41
C ASP A 28 2.94 4.78 -11.05
N ALA A 29 3.30 5.01 -9.80
CA ALA A 29 4.65 4.81 -9.30
C ALA A 29 5.00 3.32 -9.02
N ILE A 30 4.09 2.38 -9.27
CA ILE A 30 4.38 0.94 -9.17
C ILE A 30 5.30 0.56 -10.33
N VAL A 31 6.54 0.17 -10.01
CA VAL A 31 7.57 -0.18 -10.99
C VAL A 31 7.58 -1.65 -11.40
N VAL A 32 6.90 -2.48 -10.62
CA VAL A 32 6.81 -3.92 -10.91
C VAL A 32 5.77 -4.15 -11.99
N GLU A 33 6.13 -4.91 -13.02
CA GLU A 33 5.18 -5.31 -14.06
C GLU A 33 4.05 -6.13 -13.43
N ARG A 34 2.84 -5.68 -13.63
CA ARG A 34 1.65 -6.29 -13.06
C ARG A 34 1.08 -7.29 -14.07
N PRO A 35 0.85 -8.55 -13.67
CA PRO A 35 0.16 -9.49 -14.54
C PRO A 35 -1.23 -8.97 -14.90
N THR A 36 -1.69 -9.22 -16.10
CA THR A 36 -3.05 -8.84 -16.53
C THR A 36 -4.08 -9.55 -15.65
N PRO A 37 -4.97 -8.82 -14.98
CA PRO A 37 -6.03 -9.43 -14.18
C PRO A 37 -6.98 -10.23 -15.08
N THR A 38 -7.42 -11.37 -14.58
CA THR A 38 -8.39 -12.25 -15.24
C THR A 38 -9.51 -12.60 -14.27
N ASP A 39 -10.63 -13.11 -14.77
CA ASP A 39 -11.75 -13.55 -13.93
C ASP A 39 -11.33 -14.64 -12.92
N ARG A 40 -10.33 -15.47 -13.27
CA ARG A 40 -9.78 -16.50 -12.39
C ARG A 40 -8.73 -16.00 -11.42
N ALA A 41 -8.11 -14.86 -11.71
CA ALA A 41 -7.08 -14.22 -10.91
C ALA A 41 -7.33 -12.70 -10.82
N PRO A 42 -8.41 -12.27 -10.17
CA PRO A 42 -8.72 -10.87 -10.01
C PRO A 42 -7.71 -10.21 -9.07
N GLN A 43 -7.45 -8.94 -9.29
CA GLN A 43 -6.57 -8.15 -8.43
C GLN A 43 -7.38 -7.25 -7.51
N HIS A 44 -7.12 -7.34 -6.23
CA HIS A 44 -7.83 -6.62 -5.18
C HIS A 44 -6.97 -5.46 -4.65
N LEU A 45 -7.58 -4.30 -4.45
CA LEU A 45 -6.95 -3.14 -3.83
C LEU A 45 -7.71 -2.77 -2.55
N CYS A 46 -7.04 -2.97 -1.41
CA CYS A 46 -7.57 -2.61 -0.10
C CYS A 46 -7.14 -1.18 0.25
N LEU A 47 -8.09 -0.32 0.51
CA LEU A 47 -7.89 1.06 0.91
C LEU A 47 -8.64 1.34 2.21
N ASP A 48 -8.19 2.35 2.95
CA ASP A 48 -8.86 2.77 4.17
C ASP A 48 -10.14 3.59 3.89
N LYS A 49 -10.85 3.96 4.97
CA LYS A 49 -12.09 4.72 4.88
C LYS A 49 -11.92 6.12 4.27
N GLY A 50 -10.72 6.70 4.35
CA GLY A 50 -10.41 8.01 3.78
C GLY A 50 -10.53 8.05 2.27
N TYR A 51 -10.44 6.89 1.63
CA TYR A 51 -10.61 6.72 0.18
C TYR A 51 -12.06 6.41 -0.24
N ASP A 52 -13.03 6.39 0.67
CA ASP A 52 -14.44 6.14 0.34
C ASP A 52 -15.07 7.37 -0.33
N LYS A 53 -14.62 7.65 -1.53
CA LYS A 53 -15.09 8.73 -2.40
C LYS A 53 -15.28 8.19 -3.81
N ALA A 54 -16.33 8.67 -4.51
CA ALA A 54 -16.64 8.22 -5.86
C ALA A 54 -15.44 8.28 -6.82
N PRO A 55 -14.66 9.39 -6.91
CA PRO A 55 -13.52 9.45 -7.82
C PRO A 55 -12.43 8.41 -7.51
N ALA A 56 -12.19 8.08 -6.23
CA ALA A 56 -11.21 7.07 -5.86
C ALA A 56 -11.67 5.66 -6.26
N ARG A 57 -12.97 5.34 -6.11
CA ARG A 57 -13.54 4.06 -6.53
C ARG A 57 -13.49 3.89 -8.04
N GLU A 58 -13.86 4.93 -8.78
CA GLU A 58 -13.79 4.95 -10.25
C GLU A 58 -12.36 4.74 -10.76
N LEU A 59 -11.39 5.45 -10.20
CA LEU A 59 -9.98 5.30 -10.55
C LEU A 59 -9.48 3.87 -10.32
N VAL A 60 -9.83 3.25 -9.20
CA VAL A 60 -9.44 1.87 -8.87
C VAL A 60 -10.02 0.90 -9.88
N GLN A 61 -11.29 1.06 -10.26
CA GLN A 61 -11.96 0.22 -11.26
C GLN A 61 -11.38 0.42 -12.66
N GLN A 62 -11.12 1.66 -13.08
CA GLN A 62 -10.46 1.98 -14.36
C GLN A 62 -9.09 1.30 -14.49
N ARG A 63 -8.39 1.11 -13.36
CA ARG A 63 -7.10 0.39 -13.31
C ARG A 63 -7.28 -1.14 -13.17
N SER A 64 -8.50 -1.65 -13.39
CA SER A 64 -8.83 -3.08 -13.30
C SER A 64 -8.53 -3.71 -11.94
N TYR A 65 -8.70 -2.96 -10.85
CA TYR A 65 -8.69 -3.48 -9.49
C TYR A 65 -10.12 -3.62 -8.95
N ILE A 66 -10.33 -4.61 -8.11
CA ILE A 66 -11.54 -4.72 -7.28
C ILE A 66 -11.32 -3.91 -6.01
N PRO A 67 -12.06 -2.80 -5.79
CA PRO A 67 -11.85 -1.95 -4.63
C PRO A 67 -12.44 -2.57 -3.36
N HIS A 68 -11.63 -2.70 -2.32
CA HIS A 68 -12.05 -3.03 -0.96
C HIS A 68 -11.91 -1.80 -0.07
N ILE A 69 -12.92 -0.93 -0.12
CA ILE A 69 -13.00 0.30 0.67
C ILE A 69 -14.19 0.15 1.60
N ARG A 70 -13.95 0.08 2.91
CA ARG A 70 -15.03 -0.01 3.91
C ARG A 70 -15.70 1.34 4.09
N LYS A 71 -17.02 1.34 4.13
CA LYS A 71 -17.78 2.51 4.59
C LYS A 71 -17.67 2.66 6.11
N ILE A 72 -17.83 3.88 6.57
CA ILE A 72 -17.88 4.17 8.00
C ILE A 72 -19.15 3.50 8.56
N GLY A 73 -18.98 2.59 9.53
CA GLY A 73 -20.12 1.89 10.17
C GLY A 73 -20.50 0.53 9.55
N GLU A 74 -19.97 0.15 8.39
CA GLU A 74 -20.21 -1.16 7.80
C GLU A 74 -19.08 -2.15 8.12
N GLU A 75 -19.36 -3.14 8.97
CA GLU A 75 -18.68 -4.41 8.94
C GLU A 75 -19.51 -5.36 8.08
N LYS A 76 -19.06 -5.68 6.86
CA LYS A 76 -19.67 -6.74 6.07
C LYS A 76 -19.33 -8.08 6.69
N LEU A 77 -20.31 -8.67 7.33
CA LEU A 77 -20.30 -10.06 7.72
C LEU A 77 -20.70 -10.89 6.47
N ASP A 78 -20.19 -12.09 6.35
CA ASP A 78 -20.70 -13.07 5.40
C ASP A 78 -22.02 -13.69 5.92
N ASP A 79 -22.61 -14.59 5.14
CA ASP A 79 -23.87 -15.24 5.51
C ASP A 79 -23.76 -16.13 6.76
N ALA A 80 -22.53 -16.45 7.19
CA ALA A 80 -22.23 -17.15 8.44
C ALA A 80 -21.95 -16.20 9.62
N GLY A 81 -22.03 -14.88 9.42
CA GLY A 81 -21.72 -13.89 10.44
C GLY A 81 -20.22 -13.64 10.64
N GLU A 82 -19.37 -14.18 9.78
CA GLU A 82 -17.91 -13.96 9.83
C GLU A 82 -17.50 -12.76 8.96
N LYS A 83 -16.35 -12.16 9.30
CA LYS A 83 -15.82 -11.04 8.53
C LYS A 83 -15.35 -11.49 7.15
N ARG A 84 -16.14 -11.22 6.12
CA ARG A 84 -15.88 -11.63 4.74
C ARG A 84 -14.50 -11.25 4.21
N TYR A 85 -13.92 -10.16 4.72
CA TYR A 85 -12.56 -9.74 4.42
C TYR A 85 -11.93 -9.16 5.70
N PRO A 86 -11.12 -9.95 6.43
CA PRO A 86 -10.46 -9.44 7.63
C PRO A 86 -9.60 -8.23 7.26
N ALA A 87 -9.65 -7.20 8.11
CA ALA A 87 -8.86 -6.00 7.90
C ALA A 87 -7.38 -6.36 7.98
N ARG A 88 -6.67 -6.26 6.86
CA ARG A 88 -5.20 -6.48 6.80
C ARG A 88 -4.41 -5.21 7.17
N ARG A 89 -5.00 -4.38 8.01
CA ARG A 89 -4.40 -3.13 8.47
C ARG A 89 -3.03 -3.34 9.12
N TRP A 90 -2.87 -4.43 9.86
CA TRP A 90 -1.62 -4.80 10.50
C TRP A 90 -0.45 -4.93 9.51
N VAL A 91 -0.71 -5.29 8.25
CA VAL A 91 0.33 -5.40 7.19
C VAL A 91 0.93 -4.04 6.88
N VAL A 92 0.08 -3.02 6.73
CA VAL A 92 0.50 -1.64 6.47
C VAL A 92 1.20 -1.07 7.69
N GLU A 93 0.61 -1.23 8.88
CA GLU A 93 1.16 -0.75 10.15
C GLU A 93 2.53 -1.36 10.44
N ARG A 94 2.72 -2.65 10.18
CA ARG A 94 4.00 -3.34 10.32
C ARG A 94 5.08 -2.73 9.42
N THR A 95 4.77 -2.51 8.16
CA THR A 95 5.74 -1.99 7.18
C THR A 95 6.08 -0.54 7.47
N LEU A 96 5.09 0.30 7.76
CA LEU A 96 5.30 1.69 8.17
C LEU A 96 6.06 1.77 9.51
N GLY A 97 5.71 0.92 10.48
CA GLY A 97 6.41 0.81 11.75
C GLY A 97 7.88 0.38 11.60
N TRP A 98 8.19 -0.45 10.59
CA TRP A 98 9.57 -0.78 10.28
C TRP A 98 10.31 0.39 9.64
N LEU A 99 9.71 1.09 8.68
CA LEU A 99 10.29 2.28 8.06
C LEU A 99 10.54 3.40 9.09
N SER A 100 9.66 3.58 10.06
CA SER A 100 9.81 4.59 11.12
C SER A 100 10.98 4.30 12.09
N LYS A 101 11.50 3.06 12.12
CA LYS A 101 12.74 2.75 12.87
C LYS A 101 14.00 3.26 12.19
N CYS A 102 13.93 3.63 10.92
CA CYS A 102 15.03 4.25 10.21
C CYS A 102 15.09 5.74 10.57
N ARG A 103 16.11 6.18 11.34
CA ARG A 103 16.22 7.56 11.83
C ARG A 103 16.11 8.60 10.73
N ALA A 104 16.73 8.36 9.58
CA ALA A 104 16.70 9.26 8.42
C ALA A 104 15.31 9.40 7.78
N ILE A 105 14.38 8.48 8.07
CA ILE A 105 12.99 8.52 7.62
C ILE A 105 12.10 9.10 8.70
N LEU A 106 12.30 8.71 9.96
CA LEU A 106 11.51 9.18 11.09
C LEU A 106 11.63 10.70 11.27
N VAL A 107 12.85 11.21 11.17
CA VAL A 107 13.14 12.65 11.25
C VAL A 107 13.74 13.07 9.92
N ARG A 108 12.97 13.88 9.18
CA ARG A 108 13.44 14.36 7.88
C ARG A 108 14.45 15.49 8.06
N TYR A 109 15.72 15.17 7.83
CA TYR A 109 16.81 16.14 7.74
C TYR A 109 17.04 16.63 6.30
N GLU A 110 16.59 15.87 5.32
CA GLU A 110 16.77 16.17 3.91
C GLU A 110 15.91 17.36 3.45
N LYS A 111 16.58 18.43 3.02
CA LYS A 111 15.92 19.63 2.49
C LYS A 111 15.21 19.33 1.17
N LYS A 112 15.86 18.57 0.28
CA LYS A 112 15.29 18.19 -1.03
C LYS A 112 14.38 16.99 -0.89
N ALA A 113 13.14 17.13 -1.38
CA ALA A 113 12.17 16.03 -1.38
C ALA A 113 12.68 14.77 -2.11
N ALA A 114 13.41 14.96 -3.23
CA ALA A 114 13.99 13.87 -3.99
C ALA A 114 15.00 13.03 -3.18
N ASN A 115 15.84 13.67 -2.37
CA ASN A 115 16.81 12.97 -1.51
C ASN A 115 16.07 12.16 -0.43
N TYR A 116 15.06 12.77 0.20
CA TYR A 116 14.24 12.07 1.20
C TYR A 116 13.52 10.87 0.60
N LEU A 117 12.93 11.01 -0.60
CA LEU A 117 12.34 9.91 -1.33
C LEU A 117 13.37 8.81 -1.65
N GLY A 118 14.59 9.20 -2.02
CA GLY A 118 15.70 8.27 -2.23
C GLY A 118 16.00 7.42 -1.00
N LEU A 119 16.08 8.03 0.20
CA LEU A 119 16.28 7.31 1.46
C LEU A 119 15.15 6.32 1.74
N ILE A 120 13.88 6.70 1.51
CA ILE A 120 12.74 5.80 1.67
C ILE A 120 12.84 4.62 0.70
N LYS A 121 13.21 4.86 -0.56
CA LYS A 121 13.40 3.80 -1.56
C LYS A 121 14.50 2.83 -1.15
N VAL A 122 15.63 3.31 -0.64
CA VAL A 122 16.71 2.45 -0.11
C VAL A 122 16.21 1.58 1.04
N ALA A 123 15.44 2.14 1.96
CA ALA A 123 14.85 1.37 3.06
C ALA A 123 13.87 0.30 2.55
N CYS A 124 13.08 0.62 1.52
CA CYS A 124 12.19 -0.36 0.86
C CYS A 124 12.98 -1.50 0.20
N ILE A 125 14.11 -1.19 -0.46
CA ILE A 125 15.01 -2.20 -1.06
C ILE A 125 15.57 -3.12 0.03
N LEU A 126 16.03 -2.59 1.15
CA LEU A 126 16.53 -3.38 2.29
C LEU A 126 15.44 -4.30 2.87
N LEU A 127 14.18 -3.84 2.90
CA LEU A 127 13.06 -4.63 3.35
C LEU A 127 12.81 -5.83 2.41
N TRP A 128 12.83 -5.60 1.10
CA TRP A 128 12.72 -6.65 0.09
C TRP A 128 13.88 -7.63 0.15
N TYR A 129 15.11 -7.15 0.24
CA TYR A 129 16.32 -7.97 0.35
C TYR A 129 16.24 -8.93 1.54
N ARG A 130 15.87 -8.42 2.73
CA ARG A 130 15.70 -9.23 3.94
C ARG A 130 14.60 -10.29 3.78
N ARG A 131 13.52 -9.97 3.09
CA ARG A 131 12.44 -10.95 2.82
C ARG A 131 12.93 -12.08 1.93
N GLN A 132 13.59 -11.77 0.82
CA GLN A 132 14.13 -12.77 -0.09
C GLN A 132 15.16 -13.66 0.61
N HIS A 133 16.03 -13.09 1.40
CA HIS A 133 17.03 -13.86 2.14
C HIS A 133 16.38 -14.81 3.16
N ARG A 134 15.32 -14.37 3.85
CA ARG A 134 14.58 -15.23 4.77
C ARG A 134 13.88 -16.38 4.05
N LEU A 135 13.33 -16.14 2.87
CA LEU A 135 12.71 -17.17 2.03
C LEU A 135 13.73 -18.15 1.45
N SER A 136 14.95 -17.70 1.14
CA SER A 136 16.03 -18.56 0.64
C SER A 136 16.60 -19.49 1.73
N LEU A 137 16.54 -19.10 3.00
CA LEU A 137 16.96 -19.93 4.13
C LEU A 137 15.93 -21.00 4.53
N LEU A 138 14.71 -20.91 4.02
CA LEU A 138 13.63 -21.87 4.29
C LEU A 138 13.47 -22.90 3.16
N ARG A 139 14.33 -22.88 2.16
CA ARG A 139 14.44 -23.87 1.09
C ARG A 139 15.67 -24.73 1.33
#